data_695e9221484534fe4e92a18c401cc9ae
#
_entry.id   695e9221484534fe4e92a18c401cc9ae
#
_cell.length_a   1.000
_cell.length_b   1.000
_cell.length_c   1.000
_cell.angle_alpha   90.00
_cell.angle_beta   90.00
_cell.angle_gamma   90.00
#
_symmetry.space_group_name_H-M   'P 1'
#
loop_
_entity.id
_entity.type
_entity.pdbx_description
1 polymer ?
#
loop_
_entity_poly.entity_id
_entity_poly.type
_entity_poly.pdbx_seq_one_letter_code
_entity_poly.pdbx_strand_id
1 'polypeptide(L)'
;QYMASSGNFCTLNRLGADGSDTNARVGTITKGNLHTYSGITDRYGQAMGTHGVATGKWYTEWYISVGGFPSWLVGWYHGNQVGKYDGSNTSNVANFCSMGYFTGTYIYLTPFGNTSTSGGTSNRQPYSSFTNQGVPTTGDVIMNCMDFDAGKGWWGINGVWGDSGSGAGDPANDSNPNLTWTVADYADHKFPITLNWTQSGHTNGEITFNAGQDSTFSGEITAGGNADGNGFGDFKYAPPSGFLALCSANLPISDDIDPAQTDD
;
A
#
# COMPACT_ATOMS: atom_id res chain seq x y z
N GLN A 1 -22.56 21.83 17.72
CA GLN A 1 -21.62 21.93 16.60
C GLN A 1 -21.24 20.49 16.24
N TYR A 2 -21.90 19.94 15.23
CA TYR A 2 -21.47 18.65 14.67
C TYR A 2 -20.07 18.88 14.10
N MET A 3 -19.05 18.30 14.70
CA MET A 3 -17.79 18.14 14.03
C MET A 3 -18.07 17.26 12.82
N ALA A 4 -17.77 17.73 11.63
CA ALA A 4 -17.77 16.88 10.46
C ALA A 4 -16.87 15.70 10.80
N SER A 5 -17.44 14.52 10.93
CA SER A 5 -16.68 13.34 11.26
C SER A 5 -15.72 13.12 10.09
N SER A 6 -14.45 12.94 10.36
CA SER A 6 -13.41 12.61 9.35
C SER A 6 -13.73 11.32 8.59
N GLY A 7 -14.87 10.72 8.82
CA GLY A 7 -15.23 9.40 8.30
C GLY A 7 -14.40 8.28 8.95
N ASN A 8 -14.61 7.08 8.47
CA ASN A 8 -13.83 5.92 8.87
C ASN A 8 -12.64 5.77 7.91
N PHE A 9 -11.43 5.76 8.45
CA PHE A 9 -10.22 5.47 7.69
C PHE A 9 -10.11 3.98 7.37
N CYS A 10 -9.44 3.68 6.27
CA CYS A 10 -9.10 2.31 5.90
C CYS A 10 -8.18 1.69 6.95
N THR A 11 -8.54 0.53 7.46
CA THR A 11 -7.72 -0.29 8.36
C THR A 11 -7.46 -1.66 7.72
N LEU A 12 -6.60 -2.48 8.32
CA LEU A 12 -6.34 -3.83 7.83
C LEU A 12 -7.45 -4.80 8.26
N ASN A 13 -7.85 -5.69 7.37
CA ASN A 13 -8.92 -6.64 7.58
C ASN A 13 -8.40 -8.07 7.70
N ARG A 14 -8.71 -8.74 8.80
CA ARG A 14 -8.36 -10.14 9.03
C ARG A 14 -9.13 -11.12 8.15
N LEU A 15 -10.31 -10.74 7.70
CA LEU A 15 -11.18 -11.59 6.87
C LEU A 15 -10.79 -11.56 5.40
N GLY A 16 -9.89 -10.67 5.04
CA GLY A 16 -9.45 -10.45 3.67
C GLY A 16 -8.44 -11.44 3.14
N ALA A 17 -8.04 -12.48 3.87
CA ALA A 17 -7.13 -13.51 3.37
C ALA A 17 -7.83 -14.86 3.38
N ASP A 18 -7.85 -15.53 2.22
CA ASP A 18 -8.32 -16.89 2.12
C ASP A 18 -7.30 -17.83 2.79
N GLY A 19 -7.74 -18.50 3.87
CA GLY A 19 -6.93 -19.48 4.58
C GLY A 19 -6.76 -20.82 3.85
N SER A 20 -7.20 -20.91 2.58
CA SER A 20 -7.14 -22.16 1.80
C SER A 20 -5.74 -22.43 1.23
N ASP A 21 -4.86 -21.42 1.21
CA ASP A 21 -3.51 -21.59 0.70
C ASP A 21 -2.53 -22.07 1.81
N THR A 22 -1.74 -23.06 1.47
CA THR A 22 -0.75 -23.62 2.41
C THR A 22 0.43 -22.69 2.65
N ASN A 23 0.68 -21.72 1.77
CA ASN A 23 1.86 -20.85 1.83
C ASN A 23 1.54 -19.41 2.21
N ALA A 24 0.30 -18.94 2.00
CA ALA A 24 -0.14 -17.61 2.40
C ALA A 24 -1.25 -17.72 3.44
N ARG A 25 -1.11 -16.98 4.52
CA ARG A 25 -2.08 -16.93 5.62
C ARG A 25 -2.39 -15.49 6.00
N VAL A 26 -3.49 -15.30 6.70
CA VAL A 26 -3.76 -14.03 7.35
C VAL A 26 -2.61 -13.71 8.28
N GLY A 27 -1.95 -12.58 8.07
CA GLY A 27 -0.97 -12.05 9.00
C GLY A 27 -1.62 -11.80 10.37
N THR A 28 -0.84 -11.83 11.42
CA THR A 28 -1.30 -11.37 12.72
C THR A 28 -1.49 -9.86 12.64
N ILE A 29 -2.71 -9.38 12.94
CA ILE A 29 -3.06 -7.97 12.91
C ILE A 29 -3.28 -7.49 14.34
N THR A 30 -2.64 -6.38 14.71
CA THR A 30 -2.66 -5.78 16.05
C THR A 30 -2.79 -4.25 15.97
N LYS A 31 -2.67 -3.56 17.10
CA LYS A 31 -2.63 -2.09 17.20
C LYS A 31 -3.80 -1.42 16.47
N GLY A 32 -5.03 -1.81 16.80
CA GLY A 32 -6.22 -1.22 16.18
C GLY A 32 -6.40 -1.56 14.71
N ASN A 33 -5.92 -2.73 14.28
CA ASN A 33 -5.94 -3.19 12.90
C ASN A 33 -5.03 -2.39 11.95
N LEU A 34 -3.92 -1.86 12.45
CA LEU A 34 -2.97 -1.10 11.65
C LEU A 34 -1.63 -1.81 11.47
N HIS A 35 -1.25 -2.66 12.41
CA HIS A 35 0.05 -3.31 12.43
C HIS A 35 -0.08 -4.79 12.06
N THR A 36 0.85 -5.29 11.25
CA THR A 36 0.84 -6.67 10.78
C THR A 36 2.24 -7.29 10.77
N TYR A 37 2.28 -8.58 11.04
CA TYR A 37 3.45 -9.44 10.87
C TYR A 37 3.01 -10.86 10.50
N SER A 38 3.92 -11.67 9.93
CA SER A 38 3.57 -13.02 9.49
C SER A 38 3.09 -13.92 10.64
N GLY A 39 3.79 -13.90 11.77
CA GLY A 39 3.47 -14.75 12.93
C GLY A 39 3.67 -16.26 12.71
N ILE A 40 4.04 -16.68 11.49
CA ILE A 40 4.20 -18.09 11.11
C ILE A 40 5.50 -18.23 10.32
N THR A 41 6.38 -19.10 10.78
CA THR A 41 7.67 -19.37 10.12
C THR A 41 7.47 -20.01 8.75
N ASP A 42 8.26 -19.56 7.78
CA ASP A 42 8.25 -20.01 6.39
C ASP A 42 6.90 -19.82 5.67
N ARG A 43 6.19 -18.73 6.02
CA ARG A 43 4.91 -18.37 5.43
C ARG A 43 4.80 -16.86 5.21
N TYR A 44 3.96 -16.48 4.24
CA TYR A 44 3.54 -15.11 4.02
C TYR A 44 2.35 -14.76 4.91
N GLY A 45 2.48 -13.71 5.71
CA GLY A 45 1.36 -13.09 6.39
C GLY A 45 0.81 -11.96 5.53
N GLN A 46 -0.46 -12.05 5.12
CA GLN A 46 -1.14 -11.04 4.31
C GLN A 46 -2.15 -10.28 5.15
N ALA A 47 -2.31 -8.99 4.86
CA ALA A 47 -3.42 -8.20 5.36
C ALA A 47 -3.86 -7.20 4.29
N MET A 48 -5.17 -7.12 4.05
CA MET A 48 -5.77 -6.17 3.10
C MET A 48 -6.51 -5.07 3.82
N GLY A 49 -6.60 -3.91 3.17
CA GLY A 49 -7.40 -2.80 3.62
C GLY A 49 -8.90 -3.09 3.61
N THR A 50 -9.64 -2.39 4.47
CA THR A 50 -11.11 -2.47 4.56
C THR A 50 -11.82 -1.67 3.47
N HIS A 51 -11.14 -0.72 2.82
CA HIS A 51 -11.68 0.13 1.77
C HIS A 51 -11.04 -0.22 0.44
N GLY A 52 -11.88 -0.49 -0.57
CA GLY A 52 -11.47 -0.68 -1.94
C GLY A 52 -11.96 0.47 -2.81
N VAL A 53 -11.13 0.90 -3.75
CA VAL A 53 -11.43 2.00 -4.67
C VAL A 53 -11.14 1.58 -6.11
N ALA A 54 -12.00 1.97 -7.04
CA ALA A 54 -11.80 1.73 -8.47
C ALA A 54 -11.07 2.89 -9.16
N THR A 55 -11.30 4.10 -8.71
CA THR A 55 -10.87 5.38 -9.31
C THR A 55 -10.31 6.33 -8.26
N GLY A 56 -9.83 7.49 -8.69
CA GLY A 56 -9.36 8.57 -7.82
C GLY A 56 -7.88 8.51 -7.50
N LYS A 57 -7.45 9.52 -6.73
CA LYS A 57 -6.06 9.72 -6.32
C LYS A 57 -5.92 9.55 -4.82
N TRP A 58 -5.13 8.58 -4.40
CA TRP A 58 -5.06 8.17 -3.00
C TRP A 58 -3.63 8.20 -2.47
N TYR A 59 -3.49 8.61 -1.21
CA TYR A 59 -2.24 8.65 -0.47
C TYR A 59 -2.29 7.70 0.72
N THR A 60 -1.24 6.94 0.93
CA THR A 60 -1.08 6.01 2.05
C THR A 60 0.38 5.99 2.51
N GLU A 61 0.59 5.58 3.77
CA GLU A 61 1.91 5.41 4.35
C GLU A 61 2.04 4.04 5.02
N TRP A 62 3.26 3.51 5.03
CA TRP A 62 3.63 2.30 5.76
C TRP A 62 4.92 2.54 6.53
N TYR A 63 4.89 2.29 7.83
CA TYR A 63 6.05 2.35 8.70
C TYR A 63 6.65 0.96 8.85
N ILE A 64 7.96 0.82 8.69
CA ILE A 64 8.68 -0.42 8.90
C ILE A 64 9.03 -0.52 10.37
N SER A 65 8.19 -1.20 11.15
CA SER A 65 8.37 -1.38 12.59
C SER A 65 9.55 -2.31 12.89
N VAL A 66 9.69 -3.37 12.10
CA VAL A 66 10.85 -4.24 12.09
C VAL A 66 11.23 -4.55 10.66
N GLY A 67 12.36 -4.00 10.23
CA GLY A 67 12.99 -4.26 8.94
C GLY A 67 14.05 -5.33 9.08
N GLY A 68 14.46 -5.85 7.95
CA GLY A 68 15.48 -6.86 7.88
C GLY A 68 15.02 -8.04 7.06
N PHE A 69 15.92 -8.95 6.80
CA PHE A 69 15.61 -10.20 6.13
C PHE A 69 14.64 -11.02 7.01
N PRO A 70 13.55 -11.51 6.52
CA PRO A 70 13.17 -11.73 5.16
C PRO A 70 12.14 -10.71 4.62
N SER A 71 11.55 -10.96 3.51
CA SER A 71 10.83 -10.14 2.58
C SER A 71 9.55 -9.47 3.10
N TRP A 72 9.27 -8.28 2.62
CA TRP A 72 7.99 -7.60 2.81
C TRP A 72 7.53 -6.98 1.48
N LEU A 73 6.23 -6.71 1.38
CA LEU A 73 5.61 -6.02 0.28
C LEU A 73 4.51 -5.11 0.82
N VAL A 74 4.46 -3.88 0.33
CA VAL A 74 3.39 -2.91 0.59
C VAL A 74 2.90 -2.32 -0.72
N GLY A 75 1.62 -2.00 -0.80
CA GLY A 75 1.03 -1.44 -2.01
C GLY A 75 -0.44 -1.72 -2.14
N TRP A 76 -0.88 -2.08 -3.34
CA TRP A 76 -2.28 -2.27 -3.68
C TRP A 76 -2.51 -3.58 -4.42
N TYR A 77 -3.64 -4.18 -4.19
CA TYR A 77 -4.10 -5.41 -4.82
C TYR A 77 -5.40 -5.16 -5.59
N HIS A 78 -5.46 -5.61 -6.84
CA HIS A 78 -6.61 -5.48 -7.72
C HIS A 78 -7.50 -6.72 -7.65
N GLY A 79 -8.80 -6.51 -7.54
CA GLY A 79 -9.81 -7.54 -7.65
C GLY A 79 -10.32 -8.09 -6.32
N ASN A 80 -11.33 -8.94 -6.42
CA ASN A 80 -12.06 -9.51 -5.30
C ASN A 80 -11.49 -10.86 -4.80
N GLN A 81 -10.37 -11.30 -5.35
CA GLN A 81 -9.75 -12.57 -4.97
C GLN A 81 -8.67 -12.36 -3.91
N VAL A 82 -9.14 -12.05 -2.74
CA VAL A 82 -8.32 -11.91 -1.55
C VAL A 82 -7.72 -13.26 -1.17
N GLY A 83 -6.41 -13.29 -0.92
CA GLY A 83 -5.77 -14.42 -0.27
C GLY A 83 -5.12 -15.47 -1.17
N LYS A 84 -4.92 -15.18 -2.44
CA LYS A 84 -4.28 -16.15 -3.37
C LYS A 84 -2.80 -15.90 -3.67
N TYR A 85 -2.09 -15.12 -2.88
CA TYR A 85 -0.64 -15.06 -3.02
C TYR A 85 0.00 -16.18 -2.20
N ASP A 86 0.44 -17.22 -2.86
CA ASP A 86 1.10 -18.39 -2.24
C ASP A 86 2.63 -18.35 -2.31
N GLY A 87 3.19 -17.20 -2.73
CA GLY A 87 4.65 -17.07 -2.91
C GLY A 87 5.23 -17.90 -4.06
N SER A 88 4.50 -18.88 -4.54
CA SER A 88 4.88 -19.78 -5.64
C SER A 88 3.97 -19.61 -6.85
N ASN A 89 2.78 -19.03 -6.68
CA ASN A 89 1.80 -18.92 -7.76
C ASN A 89 1.97 -17.64 -8.56
N THR A 90 2.41 -17.85 -9.75
CA THR A 90 2.79 -16.90 -10.77
C THR A 90 1.63 -16.07 -11.32
N SER A 91 0.43 -16.60 -11.24
CA SER A 91 -0.75 -15.97 -11.86
C SER A 91 -1.30 -14.79 -11.07
N ASN A 92 -0.98 -14.71 -9.77
CA ASN A 92 -1.55 -13.69 -8.89
C ASN A 92 -0.68 -12.45 -8.72
N VAL A 93 0.58 -12.49 -9.16
CA VAL A 93 1.50 -11.34 -9.11
C VAL A 93 1.00 -10.20 -10.01
N ALA A 94 0.28 -10.51 -11.07
CA ALA A 94 -0.32 -9.53 -11.98
C ALA A 94 -1.30 -8.56 -11.30
N ASN A 95 -1.87 -8.94 -10.17
CA ASN A 95 -2.84 -8.14 -9.44
C ASN A 95 -2.23 -7.22 -8.38
N PHE A 96 -0.90 -7.20 -8.25
CA PHE A 96 -0.21 -6.32 -7.31
C PHE A 96 0.38 -5.09 -8.02
N CYS A 97 0.23 -3.93 -7.39
CA CYS A 97 1.03 -2.75 -7.66
C CYS A 97 1.72 -2.35 -6.36
N SER A 98 3.01 -2.63 -6.26
CA SER A 98 3.64 -2.65 -4.94
C SER A 98 5.12 -2.31 -4.96
N MET A 99 5.61 -1.88 -3.78
CA MET A 99 7.02 -1.88 -3.42
C MET A 99 7.29 -3.09 -2.51
N GLY A 100 8.36 -3.80 -2.76
CA GLY A 100 8.74 -4.94 -1.94
C GLY A 100 10.25 -5.10 -1.80
N TYR A 101 10.64 -5.79 -0.75
CA TYR A 101 12.01 -6.19 -0.47
C TYR A 101 12.10 -7.71 -0.44
N PHE A 102 13.01 -8.27 -1.21
CA PHE A 102 13.24 -9.71 -1.29
C PHE A 102 14.73 -10.04 -1.24
N THR A 103 15.13 -10.96 -0.39
CA THR A 103 16.45 -11.60 -0.35
C THR A 103 17.68 -10.70 -0.36
N GLY A 104 17.68 -9.64 0.45
CA GLY A 104 18.95 -9.06 0.93
C GLY A 104 19.60 -7.98 0.08
N THR A 105 19.12 -7.64 -1.12
CA THR A 105 19.87 -6.70 -1.96
C THR A 105 19.04 -5.71 -2.79
N TYR A 106 17.73 -5.93 -2.99
CA TYR A 106 16.95 -5.15 -3.94
C TYR A 106 15.57 -4.77 -3.42
N ILE A 107 15.17 -3.52 -3.70
CA ILE A 107 13.77 -3.12 -3.71
C ILE A 107 13.21 -3.50 -5.08
N TYR A 108 12.00 -4.02 -5.08
CA TYR A 108 11.25 -4.30 -6.31
C TYR A 108 10.01 -3.42 -6.35
N LEU A 109 9.83 -2.73 -7.44
CA LEU A 109 8.57 -2.09 -7.79
C LEU A 109 7.86 -2.98 -8.82
N THR A 110 6.63 -3.36 -8.53
CA THR A 110 5.84 -4.26 -9.36
C THR A 110 4.57 -3.55 -9.80
N PRO A 111 4.38 -3.27 -11.11
CA PRO A 111 3.11 -2.71 -11.61
C PRO A 111 2.04 -3.78 -11.69
N PHE A 112 0.77 -3.37 -11.75
CA PHE A 112 -0.30 -4.26 -12.21
C PHE A 112 0.04 -4.82 -13.59
N GLY A 113 -0.35 -6.06 -13.86
CA GLY A 113 -0.04 -6.75 -15.12
C GLY A 113 1.28 -7.47 -15.18
N ASN A 114 2.08 -7.40 -14.13
CA ASN A 114 3.32 -8.16 -14.09
C ASN A 114 3.03 -9.67 -13.94
N THR A 115 3.41 -10.44 -14.93
CA THR A 115 3.24 -11.91 -14.96
C THR A 115 4.52 -12.67 -14.62
N SER A 116 5.58 -11.99 -14.23
CA SER A 116 6.86 -12.63 -13.91
C SER A 116 6.86 -13.28 -12.53
N THR A 117 7.04 -14.56 -12.52
CA THR A 117 6.61 -15.51 -11.50
C THR A 117 7.66 -16.03 -10.55
N SER A 118 8.88 -15.97 -10.89
CA SER A 118 9.94 -16.52 -10.05
C SER A 118 11.16 -15.65 -10.16
N GLY A 119 11.48 -14.89 -9.12
CA GLY A 119 12.77 -14.21 -9.04
C GLY A 119 13.22 -13.46 -10.33
N GLY A 120 12.44 -13.61 -11.38
CA GLY A 120 12.72 -13.14 -12.73
C GLY A 120 12.51 -11.63 -12.83
N THR A 121 13.48 -10.99 -13.42
CA THR A 121 13.73 -9.56 -13.46
C THR A 121 12.93 -8.80 -14.52
N SER A 122 12.01 -9.44 -15.26
CA SER A 122 11.53 -8.88 -16.51
C SER A 122 10.59 -7.66 -16.41
N ASN A 123 9.94 -7.42 -15.26
CA ASN A 123 9.12 -6.22 -15.05
C ASN A 123 9.26 -5.64 -13.65
N ARG A 124 10.21 -6.13 -12.86
CA ARG A 124 10.55 -5.53 -11.58
C ARG A 124 11.57 -4.43 -11.85
N GLN A 125 11.24 -3.21 -11.50
CA GLN A 125 12.24 -2.14 -11.54
C GLN A 125 13.28 -2.44 -10.45
N PRO A 126 14.52 -2.70 -10.80
CA PRO A 126 15.57 -2.87 -9.80
C PRO A 126 15.77 -1.55 -9.05
N TYR A 127 16.30 -1.64 -7.85
CA TYR A 127 16.69 -0.49 -7.01
C TYR A 127 17.47 0.61 -7.76
N SER A 128 18.14 0.27 -8.86
CA SER A 128 18.81 1.24 -9.74
C SER A 128 17.86 2.33 -10.30
N SER A 129 16.56 2.08 -10.34
CA SER A 129 15.54 3.08 -10.68
C SER A 129 15.05 3.90 -9.48
N PHE A 130 15.59 3.65 -8.30
CA PHE A 130 15.27 4.32 -7.03
C PHE A 130 16.58 4.86 -6.43
N THR A 131 17.45 5.38 -7.28
CA THR A 131 18.87 5.65 -7.00
C THR A 131 19.11 6.72 -5.95
N ASN A 132 18.13 7.56 -5.67
CA ASN A 132 18.23 8.62 -4.68
C ASN A 132 17.89 8.17 -3.25
N GLN A 133 17.55 6.89 -3.05
CA GLN A 133 17.15 6.37 -1.74
C GLN A 133 17.73 4.99 -1.48
N GLY A 134 17.99 4.69 -0.21
CA GLY A 134 18.43 3.36 0.23
C GLY A 134 17.30 2.34 0.30
N VAL A 135 17.62 1.10 0.60
CA VAL A 135 16.65 0.08 0.96
C VAL A 135 15.97 0.50 2.27
N PRO A 136 14.64 0.57 2.34
CA PRO A 136 13.96 0.88 3.58
C PRO A 136 14.29 -0.11 4.68
N THR A 137 14.55 0.41 5.87
CA THR A 137 14.95 -0.33 7.07
C THR A 137 13.98 -0.04 8.23
N THR A 138 14.21 -0.66 9.36
CA THR A 138 13.47 -0.33 10.60
C THR A 138 13.54 1.16 10.86
N GLY A 139 12.39 1.77 11.10
CA GLY A 139 12.25 3.19 11.37
C GLY A 139 11.87 4.04 10.15
N ASP A 140 11.92 3.48 8.95
CA ASP A 140 11.57 4.20 7.73
C ASP A 140 10.06 4.19 7.47
N VAL A 141 9.58 5.30 6.88
CA VAL A 141 8.21 5.45 6.40
C VAL A 141 8.20 5.41 4.88
N ILE A 142 7.50 4.45 4.31
CA ILE A 142 7.22 4.36 2.89
C ILE A 142 5.98 5.19 2.59
N MET A 143 6.09 6.12 1.66
CA MET A 143 4.98 6.90 1.13
C MET A 143 4.53 6.33 -0.22
N ASN A 144 3.24 6.37 -0.49
CA ASN A 144 2.69 5.94 -1.76
C ASN A 144 1.55 6.84 -2.24
N CYS A 145 1.63 7.27 -3.49
CA CYS A 145 0.57 7.90 -4.24
C CYS A 145 0.11 7.00 -5.37
N MET A 146 -1.20 6.81 -5.49
CA MET A 146 -1.82 6.06 -6.59
C MET A 146 -2.85 6.93 -7.30
N ASP A 147 -2.68 7.09 -8.60
CA ASP A 147 -3.65 7.69 -9.50
C ASP A 147 -4.29 6.57 -10.33
N PHE A 148 -5.45 6.11 -9.89
CA PHE A 148 -6.16 5.01 -10.56
C PHE A 148 -6.86 5.46 -11.83
N ASP A 149 -7.07 6.76 -12.02
CA ASP A 149 -7.67 7.32 -13.23
C ASP A 149 -6.64 7.41 -14.37
N ALA A 150 -5.39 7.72 -14.04
CA ALA A 150 -4.30 7.82 -15.00
C ALA A 150 -3.44 6.54 -15.11
N GLY A 151 -3.60 5.57 -14.22
CA GLY A 151 -2.78 4.35 -14.18
C GLY A 151 -1.34 4.62 -13.79
N LYS A 152 -1.12 5.41 -12.73
CA LYS A 152 0.21 5.83 -12.28
C LYS A 152 0.40 5.62 -10.78
N GLY A 153 1.63 5.23 -10.39
CA GLY A 153 1.99 5.08 -8.99
C GLY A 153 3.36 5.66 -8.67
N TRP A 154 3.46 6.32 -7.52
CA TRP A 154 4.69 6.89 -6.97
C TRP A 154 4.95 6.30 -5.60
N TRP A 155 6.22 6.00 -5.33
CA TRP A 155 6.71 5.59 -4.01
C TRP A 155 7.80 6.52 -3.55
N GLY A 156 7.86 6.75 -2.26
CA GLY A 156 8.89 7.54 -1.60
C GLY A 156 9.25 6.96 -0.25
N ILE A 157 10.34 7.43 0.32
CA ILE A 157 10.82 7.04 1.64
C ILE A 157 11.18 8.31 2.41
N ASN A 158 10.67 8.43 3.64
CA ASN A 158 11.03 9.49 4.58
C ASN A 158 10.89 10.91 4.00
N GLY A 159 9.80 11.18 3.29
CA GLY A 159 9.51 12.50 2.74
C GLY A 159 10.15 12.79 1.37
N VAL A 160 10.90 11.83 0.80
CA VAL A 160 11.55 11.99 -0.51
C VAL A 160 10.95 11.02 -1.51
N TRP A 161 10.46 11.52 -2.66
CA TRP A 161 9.95 10.69 -3.74
C TRP A 161 11.07 10.02 -4.50
N GLY A 162 10.86 8.76 -4.83
CA GLY A 162 11.83 7.94 -5.54
C GLY A 162 12.06 8.39 -6.98
N ASP A 163 13.27 8.23 -7.46
CA ASP A 163 13.64 8.45 -8.85
C ASP A 163 13.06 7.33 -9.73
N SER A 164 12.43 7.67 -10.84
CA SER A 164 11.87 6.74 -11.82
C SER A 164 12.85 6.40 -12.97
N GLY A 165 14.11 6.86 -12.89
CA GLY A 165 15.05 6.80 -13.97
C GLY A 165 14.95 7.99 -14.95
N SER A 166 13.92 8.82 -14.79
CA SER A 166 13.70 10.06 -15.55
C SER A 166 13.77 11.31 -14.66
N GLY A 167 14.12 11.13 -13.39
CA GLY A 167 14.17 12.14 -12.36
C GLY A 167 13.30 11.77 -11.16
N ALA A 168 13.41 12.55 -10.08
CA ALA A 168 12.61 12.34 -8.88
C ALA A 168 11.12 12.39 -9.18
N GLY A 169 10.37 11.51 -8.55
CA GLY A 169 8.90 11.48 -8.65
C GLY A 169 8.29 12.79 -8.19
N ASP A 170 7.27 13.25 -8.89
CA ASP A 170 6.49 14.44 -8.53
C ASP A 170 5.00 14.17 -8.75
N PRO A 171 4.34 13.50 -7.78
CA PRO A 171 2.93 13.18 -7.91
C PRO A 171 2.03 14.41 -7.95
N ALA A 172 2.43 15.53 -7.31
CA ALA A 172 1.63 16.76 -7.35
C ALA A 172 1.51 17.37 -8.76
N ASN A 173 2.53 17.17 -9.59
CA ASN A 173 2.58 17.62 -10.97
C ASN A 173 2.43 16.47 -12.00
N ASP A 174 1.97 15.32 -11.55
CA ASP A 174 1.74 14.13 -12.41
C ASP A 174 2.98 13.68 -13.19
N SER A 175 4.19 13.94 -12.65
CA SER A 175 5.46 13.71 -13.34
C SER A 175 6.24 12.54 -12.72
N ASN A 176 7.02 11.87 -13.55
CA ASN A 176 7.97 10.82 -13.19
C ASN A 176 7.38 9.74 -12.26
N PRO A 177 6.25 9.07 -12.64
CA PRO A 177 5.74 7.95 -11.86
C PRO A 177 6.75 6.80 -11.84
N ASN A 178 6.86 6.11 -10.71
CA ASN A 178 7.71 4.93 -10.61
C ASN A 178 7.11 3.73 -11.35
N LEU A 179 5.78 3.66 -11.41
CA LEU A 179 5.05 2.59 -12.08
C LEU A 179 3.88 3.14 -12.90
N THR A 180 3.60 2.46 -14.02
CA THR A 180 2.41 2.72 -14.85
C THR A 180 1.74 1.41 -15.23
N TRP A 181 0.43 1.45 -15.51
CA TRP A 181 -0.37 0.31 -16.00
C TRP A 181 -1.51 0.79 -16.89
N THR A 182 -2.10 -0.15 -17.65
CA THR A 182 -3.28 0.11 -18.48
C THR A 182 -4.53 0.12 -17.60
N VAL A 183 -5.21 1.25 -17.47
CA VAL A 183 -6.37 1.42 -16.56
C VAL A 183 -7.50 0.44 -16.91
N ALA A 184 -7.79 0.26 -18.20
CA ALA A 184 -8.90 -0.62 -18.65
C ALA A 184 -8.75 -2.08 -18.20
N ASP A 185 -7.50 -2.56 -18.03
CA ASP A 185 -7.24 -3.93 -17.59
C ASP A 185 -7.44 -4.11 -16.07
N TYR A 186 -7.52 -2.99 -15.34
CA TYR A 186 -7.60 -2.95 -13.87
C TYR A 186 -8.71 -2.00 -13.41
N ALA A 187 -9.90 -2.12 -14.00
CA ALA A 187 -11.04 -1.24 -13.71
C ALA A 187 -11.70 -1.51 -12.37
N ASP A 188 -11.60 -2.75 -11.84
CA ASP A 188 -12.20 -3.12 -10.56
C ASP A 188 -11.53 -2.46 -9.34
N HIS A 189 -12.13 -2.67 -8.18
CA HIS A 189 -11.61 -2.14 -6.91
C HIS A 189 -10.21 -2.64 -6.59
N LYS A 190 -9.38 -1.73 -6.07
CA LYS A 190 -8.04 -1.98 -5.55
C LYS A 190 -8.03 -1.68 -4.07
N PHE A 191 -7.37 -2.54 -3.31
CA PHE A 191 -7.27 -2.46 -1.85
C PHE A 191 -5.82 -2.29 -1.42
N PRO A 192 -5.53 -1.47 -0.42
CA PRO A 192 -4.20 -1.50 0.21
C PRO A 192 -3.87 -2.90 0.70
N ILE A 193 -2.62 -3.31 0.55
CA ILE A 193 -2.18 -4.64 0.98
C ILE A 193 -0.80 -4.57 1.61
N THR A 194 -0.61 -5.38 2.64
CA THR A 194 0.71 -5.70 3.19
C THR A 194 0.95 -7.20 3.09
N LEU A 195 2.20 -7.55 2.88
CA LEU A 195 2.65 -8.93 2.88
C LEU A 195 3.99 -9.01 3.60
N ASN A 196 4.06 -9.83 4.62
CA ASN A 196 5.26 -10.06 5.41
C ASN A 196 5.63 -11.55 5.33
N TRP A 197 6.88 -11.84 5.04
CA TRP A 197 7.38 -13.20 5.09
C TRP A 197 8.34 -13.39 6.24
N THR A 198 8.19 -14.49 6.95
CA THR A 198 9.08 -14.94 8.02
C THR A 198 9.80 -16.20 7.57
N GLN A 199 11.10 -16.21 7.70
CA GLN A 199 11.94 -17.37 7.43
C GLN A 199 12.56 -17.88 8.73
N SER A 200 12.74 -19.20 8.86
CA SER A 200 13.41 -19.80 10.00
C SER A 200 14.79 -19.18 10.25
N GLY A 201 15.06 -18.76 11.47
CA GLY A 201 16.32 -18.13 11.86
C GLY A 201 16.39 -16.61 11.57
N HIS A 202 15.32 -15.99 11.12
CA HIS A 202 15.24 -14.54 10.88
C HIS A 202 14.16 -13.87 11.73
N THR A 203 14.31 -12.56 11.95
CA THR A 203 13.26 -11.74 12.59
C THR A 203 12.09 -11.57 11.65
N ASN A 204 10.87 -11.53 12.20
CA ASN A 204 9.68 -11.22 11.44
C ASN A 204 9.74 -9.78 10.93
N GLY A 205 9.44 -9.55 9.66
CA GLY A 205 9.16 -8.20 9.17
C GLY A 205 7.83 -7.73 9.76
N GLU A 206 7.79 -6.52 10.28
CA GLU A 206 6.60 -5.91 10.88
C GLU A 206 6.34 -4.56 10.23
N ILE A 207 5.08 -4.32 9.85
CA ILE A 207 4.66 -3.11 9.15
C ILE A 207 3.43 -2.54 9.82
N THR A 208 3.43 -1.22 10.01
CA THR A 208 2.26 -0.47 10.47
C THR A 208 1.74 0.40 9.33
N PHE A 209 0.45 0.28 9.02
CA PHE A 209 -0.25 0.96 7.95
C PHE A 209 -0.89 2.25 8.46
N ASN A 210 -0.86 3.32 7.64
CA ASN A 210 -1.57 4.56 7.86
C ASN A 210 -2.27 5.02 6.57
N ALA A 211 -3.60 5.12 6.62
CA ALA A 211 -4.43 5.72 5.58
C ALA A 211 -4.93 7.13 5.96
N GLY A 212 -4.36 7.70 7.01
CA GLY A 212 -4.71 8.99 7.58
C GLY A 212 -5.24 8.92 9.02
N GLN A 213 -5.21 7.76 9.68
CA GLN A 213 -5.74 7.64 11.04
C GLN A 213 -4.73 7.93 12.14
N ASP A 214 -3.43 7.75 11.89
CA ASP A 214 -2.40 7.89 12.94
C ASP A 214 -0.99 8.02 12.37
N SER A 215 -0.47 9.24 12.35
CA SER A 215 0.90 9.55 11.91
C SER A 215 1.99 9.13 12.88
N THR A 216 1.61 8.66 14.08
CA THR A 216 2.57 8.09 15.04
C THR A 216 2.84 6.62 14.81
N PHE A 217 2.06 5.97 13.94
CA PHE A 217 2.10 4.52 13.70
C PHE A 217 1.99 3.72 15.00
N SER A 218 0.94 4.06 15.78
CA SER A 218 0.68 3.48 17.11
C SER A 218 1.74 3.83 18.18
N GLY A 219 2.29 5.05 18.10
CA GLY A 219 3.27 5.56 19.05
C GLY A 219 4.71 5.18 18.77
N GLU A 220 5.00 4.59 17.59
CA GLU A 220 6.37 4.20 17.22
C GLU A 220 7.26 5.42 16.91
N ILE A 221 6.69 6.49 16.33
CA ILE A 221 7.41 7.71 15.97
C ILE A 221 6.62 8.97 16.34
N THR A 222 7.29 10.11 16.26
CA THR A 222 6.64 11.41 16.48
C THR A 222 5.63 11.70 15.37
N ALA A 223 4.46 12.22 15.75
CA ALA A 223 3.40 12.61 14.81
C ALA A 223 3.90 13.61 13.76
N GLY A 224 3.32 13.50 12.54
CA GLY A 224 3.52 14.45 11.47
C GLY A 224 2.46 15.55 11.45
N GLY A 225 1.20 15.18 11.73
CA GLY A 225 0.08 16.12 11.82
C GLY A 225 -0.38 16.67 10.47
N ASN A 226 -0.12 15.97 9.37
CA ASN A 226 -0.47 16.45 8.04
C ASN A 226 -1.81 15.87 7.58
N ALA A 227 -2.71 16.73 7.08
CA ALA A 227 -3.97 16.33 6.45
C ALA A 227 -3.88 16.42 4.92
N ASP A 228 -4.84 15.78 4.24
CA ASP A 228 -5.03 15.93 2.80
C ASP A 228 -5.65 17.29 2.41
N GLY A 229 -5.87 17.50 1.11
CA GLY A 229 -6.44 18.74 0.58
C GLY A 229 -7.89 19.02 1.04
N ASN A 230 -8.61 18.01 1.54
CA ASN A 230 -9.95 18.13 2.10
C ASN A 230 -9.94 18.34 3.62
N GLY A 231 -8.76 18.36 4.25
CA GLY A 231 -8.57 18.50 5.68
C GLY A 231 -8.75 17.21 6.47
N PHE A 232 -8.74 16.05 5.81
CA PHE A 232 -8.84 14.75 6.45
C PHE A 232 -7.47 14.08 6.61
N GLY A 233 -7.32 13.35 7.67
CA GLY A 233 -6.14 12.53 7.94
C GLY A 233 -5.15 13.16 8.88
N ASP A 234 -4.27 12.29 9.36
CA ASP A 234 -3.08 12.55 10.16
C ASP A 234 -1.95 11.71 9.57
N PHE A 235 -1.16 12.33 8.69
CA PHE A 235 -0.05 11.69 8.00
C PHE A 235 1.30 12.17 8.53
N LYS A 236 2.31 11.31 8.44
CA LYS A 236 3.70 11.66 8.79
C LYS A 236 4.25 12.69 7.82
N TYR A 237 3.98 12.51 6.52
CA TYR A 237 4.36 13.44 5.46
C TYR A 237 3.11 13.99 4.78
N ALA A 238 3.19 15.25 4.31
CA ALA A 238 2.05 15.89 3.67
C ALA A 238 1.67 15.16 2.38
N PRO A 239 0.40 14.73 2.22
CA PRO A 239 -0.08 14.21 0.95
C PRO A 239 0.13 15.25 -0.16
N PRO A 240 0.64 14.84 -1.33
CA PRO A 240 0.76 15.73 -2.49
C PRO A 240 -0.60 16.29 -2.92
N SER A 241 -0.60 17.49 -3.50
CA SER A 241 -1.84 18.12 -4.00
C SER A 241 -2.63 17.17 -4.90
N GLY A 242 -3.92 17.05 -4.63
CA GLY A 242 -4.86 16.19 -5.36
C GLY A 242 -4.94 14.75 -4.87
N PHE A 243 -4.04 14.30 -4.00
CA PHE A 243 -4.13 12.98 -3.38
C PHE A 243 -4.81 13.05 -2.03
N LEU A 244 -5.72 12.10 -1.78
CA LEU A 244 -6.63 12.10 -0.65
C LEU A 244 -6.34 10.94 0.31
N ALA A 245 -6.72 11.14 1.57
CA ALA A 245 -6.76 10.09 2.58
C ALA A 245 -7.80 9.04 2.21
N LEU A 246 -7.47 7.76 2.38
CA LEU A 246 -8.40 6.67 2.11
C LEU A 246 -9.36 6.51 3.30
N CYS A 247 -10.40 7.32 3.29
CA CYS A 247 -11.44 7.31 4.32
C CYS A 247 -12.83 7.48 3.69
N SER A 248 -13.86 7.09 4.41
CA SER A 248 -15.24 7.13 3.90
C SER A 248 -15.72 8.56 3.56
N ALA A 249 -15.12 9.60 4.14
CA ALA A 249 -15.45 10.99 3.81
C ALA A 249 -14.94 11.43 2.43
N ASN A 250 -13.91 10.78 1.90
CA ASN A 250 -13.34 11.03 0.58
C ASN A 250 -13.84 10.05 -0.50
N LEU A 251 -14.56 8.99 -0.10
CA LEU A 251 -15.14 8.06 -1.09
C LEU A 251 -16.30 8.74 -1.82
N PRO A 252 -16.51 8.42 -3.12
CA PRO A 252 -17.70 8.85 -3.82
C PRO A 252 -18.96 8.43 -3.07
N ILE A 253 -19.91 9.33 -2.92
CA ILE A 253 -21.24 8.99 -2.42
C ILE A 253 -21.92 8.16 -3.49
N SER A 254 -22.50 7.01 -3.11
CA SER A 254 -23.30 6.22 -4.04
C SER A 254 -24.58 7.00 -4.37
N ASP A 255 -24.91 7.09 -5.66
CA ASP A 255 -26.14 7.74 -6.12
C ASP A 255 -27.38 7.10 -5.47
N ASP A 256 -27.32 5.81 -5.13
CA ASP A 256 -28.42 5.06 -4.49
C ASP A 256 -28.67 5.45 -3.01
N ILE A 257 -27.73 6.17 -2.38
CA ILE A 257 -27.82 6.58 -0.97
C ILE A 257 -27.64 8.08 -0.77
N ASP A 258 -27.61 8.86 -1.85
CA ASP A 258 -27.57 10.32 -1.76
C ASP A 258 -28.96 10.86 -1.34
N PRO A 259 -29.12 11.35 -0.10
CA PRO A 259 -30.40 11.86 0.36
C PRO A 259 -30.82 13.17 -0.33
N ALA A 260 -29.94 13.78 -1.14
CA ALA A 260 -30.26 14.95 -1.96
C ALA A 260 -30.91 14.57 -3.30
N GLN A 261 -30.80 13.32 -3.73
CA GLN A 261 -31.60 12.79 -4.85
C GLN A 261 -32.97 12.38 -4.32
N THR A 262 -33.86 13.32 -4.15
CA THR A 262 -35.28 13.00 -3.98
C THR A 262 -35.81 12.59 -5.35
N ASP A 263 -36.18 11.34 -5.46
CA ASP A 263 -36.93 10.83 -6.60
C ASP A 263 -38.17 11.71 -6.82
N ASP A 264 -38.25 12.37 -7.98
CA ASP A 264 -39.46 12.97 -8.51
C ASP A 264 -40.34 11.90 -9.16
#